data_4d0efa9c4eaac5e10abb48894f7954d0
#
_entry.id   4d0efa9c4eaac5e10abb48894f7954d0
#
_cell.length_a   1.000
_cell.length_b   1.000
_cell.length_c   1.000
_cell.angle_alpha   90.00
_cell.angle_beta   90.00
_cell.angle_gamma   90.00
#
_symmetry.space_group_name_H-M   'P 1'
#
loop_
_entity.id
_entity.type
_entity.pdbx_description
1 polymer ?
#
loop_
_entity_poly.entity_id
_entity_poly.type
_entity_poly.pdbx_seq_one_letter_code
_entity_poly.pdbx_strand_id
1 'polypeptide(L)'
;MIEKQQRHCPYCGGRSPLGTPCSADCEEHHKKFHARAVWHKRFYMITVAVCVLWMLRGTIPMPVRAAIAIGWAVWLCIARIVMPYSYRVIGCEKKTEHQSRLVGGVALVLLGAVLLFIYTLDAKDIHGILSLVVGRIRK
;
A
#
# COMPACT_ATOMS: atom_id res chain seq x y z
N MET A 1 41.70 12.37 15.95
CA MET A 1 40.38 12.73 16.51
C MET A 1 39.37 11.82 15.83
N ILE A 2 38.82 10.82 16.53
CA ILE A 2 37.83 9.90 15.98
C ILE A 2 36.52 10.67 16.03
N GLU A 3 36.06 11.12 14.88
CA GLU A 3 34.75 11.73 14.69
C GLU A 3 33.70 10.72 15.12
N LYS A 4 33.11 10.92 16.33
CA LYS A 4 32.03 10.08 16.83
C LYS A 4 30.88 10.23 15.85
N GLN A 5 30.74 9.27 14.92
CA GLN A 5 29.59 9.15 14.03
C GLN A 5 28.33 9.14 14.92
N GLN A 6 27.67 10.30 15.02
CA GLN A 6 26.40 10.44 15.72
C GLN A 6 25.37 9.61 14.98
N ARG A 7 25.07 8.43 15.50
CA ARG A 7 24.02 7.57 14.95
C ARG A 7 22.68 8.09 15.45
N HIS A 8 21.70 7.95 14.61
CA HIS A 8 20.35 8.41 14.91
C HIS A 8 19.48 7.25 15.39
N CYS A 9 18.52 7.54 16.26
CA CYS A 9 17.50 6.60 16.70
C CYS A 9 16.71 6.09 15.45
N PRO A 10 16.60 4.78 15.23
CA PRO A 10 15.94 4.22 14.06
C PRO A 10 14.46 4.62 13.99
N TYR A 11 13.80 4.79 15.12
CA TYR A 11 12.38 5.15 15.15
C TYR A 11 12.14 6.65 14.96
N CYS A 12 12.64 7.50 15.84
CA CYS A 12 12.32 8.95 15.83
C CYS A 12 13.31 9.82 15.07
N GLY A 13 14.50 9.29 14.72
CA GLY A 13 15.59 10.05 14.08
C GLY A 13 16.36 10.99 15.02
N GLY A 14 16.06 10.99 16.33
CA GLY A 14 16.80 11.75 17.32
C GLY A 14 18.23 11.25 17.51
N ARG A 15 19.08 12.05 18.15
CA ARG A 15 20.48 11.67 18.44
C ARG A 15 20.52 10.48 19.39
N SER A 16 21.25 9.44 19.03
CA SER A 16 21.47 8.25 19.86
C SER A 16 22.95 7.85 19.80
N PRO A 17 23.58 7.53 20.93
CA PRO A 17 25.04 7.29 20.97
C PRO A 17 25.48 6.06 20.19
N LEU A 18 24.58 5.08 19.97
CA LEU A 18 24.90 3.80 19.33
C LEU A 18 23.98 3.44 18.15
N GLY A 19 23.06 4.34 17.73
CA GLY A 19 22.03 3.99 16.76
C GLY A 19 20.95 3.06 17.32
N THR A 20 20.86 2.95 18.64
CA THR A 20 19.82 2.25 19.40
C THR A 20 18.61 3.17 19.61
N PRO A 21 17.43 2.65 19.95
CA PRO A 21 16.29 3.47 20.35
C PRO A 21 16.67 4.41 21.51
N CYS A 22 16.25 5.67 21.43
CA CYS A 22 16.63 6.71 22.41
C CYS A 22 15.82 6.64 23.72
N SER A 23 14.70 5.94 23.74
CA SER A 23 13.84 5.74 24.91
C SER A 23 13.13 4.38 24.84
N ALA A 24 12.56 3.92 25.96
CA ALA A 24 11.75 2.71 26.03
C ALA A 24 10.56 2.75 25.05
N ASP A 25 9.91 3.91 24.94
CA ASP A 25 8.81 4.12 23.99
C ASP A 25 9.28 3.93 22.53
N CYS A 26 10.45 4.47 22.18
CA CYS A 26 11.02 4.29 20.85
C CYS A 26 11.37 2.84 20.57
N GLU A 27 11.82 2.08 21.58
CA GLU A 27 12.11 0.65 21.44
C GLU A 27 10.85 -0.15 21.22
N GLU A 28 9.78 0.14 21.95
CA GLU A 28 8.48 -0.55 21.76
C GLU A 28 7.90 -0.27 20.37
N HIS A 29 7.92 0.98 19.92
CA HIS A 29 7.47 1.34 18.58
C HIS A 29 8.32 0.72 17.49
N HIS A 30 9.63 0.66 17.65
CA HIS A 30 10.55 -0.02 16.73
C HIS A 30 10.22 -1.51 16.62
N LYS A 31 10.02 -2.21 17.75
CA LYS A 31 9.61 -3.62 17.76
C LYS A 31 8.26 -3.82 17.05
N LYS A 32 7.27 -2.95 17.33
CA LYS A 32 5.95 -3.00 16.66
C LYS A 32 6.06 -2.78 15.17
N PHE A 33 6.91 -1.85 14.71
CA PHE A 33 7.15 -1.59 13.29
C PHE A 33 7.69 -2.83 12.58
N HIS A 34 8.71 -3.47 13.14
CA HIS A 34 9.29 -4.69 12.56
C HIS A 34 8.33 -5.88 12.58
N ALA A 35 7.60 -6.08 13.67
CA ALA A 35 6.58 -7.13 13.74
C ALA A 35 5.50 -6.95 12.67
N ARG A 36 5.03 -5.73 12.45
CA ARG A 36 4.07 -5.38 11.36
C ARG A 36 4.66 -5.67 9.98
N ALA A 37 5.91 -5.28 9.74
CA ALA A 37 6.56 -5.51 8.44
C ALA A 37 6.64 -7.01 8.09
N VAL A 38 6.98 -7.87 9.06
CA VAL A 38 7.02 -9.33 8.86
C VAL A 38 5.64 -9.89 8.59
N TRP A 39 4.63 -9.46 9.36
CA TRP A 39 3.25 -9.92 9.20
C TRP A 39 2.68 -9.50 7.84
N HIS A 40 2.86 -8.25 7.43
CA HIS A 40 2.42 -7.75 6.14
C HIS A 40 3.08 -8.45 4.96
N LYS A 41 4.38 -8.76 5.05
CA LYS A 41 5.07 -9.52 4.00
C LYS A 41 4.40 -10.87 3.78
N ARG A 42 4.12 -11.61 4.86
CA ARG A 42 3.46 -12.93 4.79
C ARG A 42 2.05 -12.81 4.24
N PHE A 43 1.26 -11.87 4.78
CA PHE A 43 -0.11 -11.62 4.34
C PHE A 43 -0.18 -11.24 2.87
N TYR A 44 0.69 -10.31 2.41
CA TYR A 44 0.75 -9.89 1.01
C TYR A 44 1.07 -11.06 0.08
N MET A 45 2.06 -11.87 0.40
CA MET A 45 2.44 -13.03 -0.40
C MET A 45 1.29 -14.05 -0.52
N ILE A 46 0.61 -14.35 0.58
CA ILE A 46 -0.54 -15.27 0.58
C ILE A 46 -1.67 -14.68 -0.27
N THR A 47 -1.99 -13.40 -0.10
CA THR A 47 -3.10 -12.76 -0.81
C THR A 47 -2.83 -12.69 -2.31
N VAL A 48 -1.61 -12.36 -2.73
CA VAL A 48 -1.20 -12.38 -4.14
C VAL A 48 -1.32 -13.79 -4.72
N ALA A 49 -0.83 -14.80 -4.02
CA ALA A 49 -0.92 -16.20 -4.47
C ALA A 49 -2.39 -16.64 -4.64
N VAL A 50 -3.26 -16.31 -3.69
CA VAL A 50 -4.70 -16.61 -3.79
C VAL A 50 -5.36 -15.88 -4.96
N CYS A 51 -5.05 -14.58 -5.15
CA CYS A 51 -5.58 -13.81 -6.27
C CYS A 51 -5.13 -14.37 -7.62
N VAL A 52 -3.85 -14.74 -7.76
CA VAL A 52 -3.31 -15.34 -9.00
C VAL A 52 -4.00 -16.67 -9.28
N LEU A 53 -4.12 -17.55 -8.30
CA LEU A 53 -4.83 -18.84 -8.46
C LEU A 53 -6.30 -18.65 -8.85
N TRP A 54 -6.95 -17.63 -8.30
CA TRP A 54 -8.34 -17.30 -8.64
C TRP A 54 -8.48 -16.73 -10.04
N MET A 55 -7.55 -15.88 -10.48
CA MET A 55 -7.52 -15.34 -11.84
C MET A 55 -7.31 -16.43 -12.90
N LEU A 56 -6.51 -17.44 -12.58
CA LEU A 56 -6.24 -18.58 -13.47
C LEU A 56 -7.45 -19.51 -13.61
N ARG A 57 -8.36 -19.57 -12.65
CA ARG A 57 -9.62 -20.29 -12.77
C ARG A 57 -10.59 -19.53 -13.70
N GLY A 58 -10.62 -19.89 -14.98
CA GLY A 58 -11.41 -19.24 -16.03
C GLY A 58 -12.96 -19.24 -15.87
N THR A 59 -13.48 -19.86 -14.82
CA THR A 59 -14.91 -20.05 -14.55
C THR A 59 -15.65 -18.85 -13.97
N ILE A 60 -14.92 -17.78 -13.54
CA ILE A 60 -15.52 -16.64 -12.84
C ILE A 60 -15.89 -15.54 -13.85
N PRO A 61 -17.14 -15.02 -13.84
CA PRO A 61 -17.56 -13.91 -14.69
C PRO A 61 -16.72 -12.65 -14.49
N MET A 62 -16.44 -11.90 -15.55
CA MET A 62 -15.63 -10.67 -15.53
C MET A 62 -16.10 -9.65 -14.46
N PRO A 63 -17.41 -9.34 -14.29
CA PRO A 63 -17.83 -8.36 -13.30
C PRO A 63 -17.51 -8.79 -11.86
N VAL A 64 -17.57 -10.09 -11.57
CA VAL A 64 -17.21 -10.61 -10.23
C VAL A 64 -15.72 -10.49 -9.98
N ARG A 65 -14.88 -10.75 -10.98
CA ARG A 65 -13.42 -10.54 -10.88
C ARG A 65 -13.08 -9.07 -10.61
N ALA A 66 -13.74 -8.15 -11.33
CA ALA A 66 -13.55 -6.72 -11.12
C ALA A 66 -13.95 -6.29 -9.70
N ALA A 67 -15.10 -6.73 -9.20
CA ALA A 67 -15.57 -6.43 -7.85
C ALA A 67 -14.58 -6.91 -6.77
N ILE A 68 -14.04 -8.10 -6.92
CA ILE A 68 -13.04 -8.65 -5.99
C ILE A 68 -11.74 -7.86 -6.04
N ALA A 69 -11.25 -7.51 -7.24
CA ALA A 69 -10.03 -6.70 -7.40
C ALA A 69 -10.18 -5.32 -6.75
N ILE A 70 -11.33 -4.68 -6.93
CA ILE A 70 -11.65 -3.39 -6.30
C ILE A 70 -11.71 -3.54 -4.77
N GLY A 71 -12.44 -4.53 -4.25
CA GLY A 71 -12.52 -4.79 -2.82
C GLY A 71 -11.15 -5.03 -2.19
N TRP A 72 -10.28 -5.75 -2.90
CA TRP A 72 -8.91 -5.99 -2.46
C TRP A 72 -8.05 -4.73 -2.48
N ALA A 73 -8.17 -3.88 -3.51
CA ALA A 73 -7.48 -2.60 -3.57
C ALA A 73 -7.89 -1.67 -2.42
N VAL A 74 -9.19 -1.58 -2.13
CA VAL A 74 -9.72 -0.83 -0.97
C VAL A 74 -9.14 -1.37 0.34
N TRP A 75 -9.13 -2.69 0.50
CA TRP A 75 -8.56 -3.34 1.68
C TRP A 75 -7.09 -3.01 1.89
N LEU A 76 -6.27 -3.05 0.82
CA LEU A 76 -4.86 -2.68 0.89
C LEU A 76 -4.64 -1.21 1.30
N CYS A 77 -5.48 -0.29 0.80
CA CYS A 77 -5.43 1.11 1.20
C CYS A 77 -5.76 1.29 2.69
N ILE A 78 -6.83 0.64 3.17
CA ILE A 78 -7.24 0.66 4.58
C ILE A 78 -6.14 0.05 5.46
N ALA A 79 -5.58 -1.09 5.07
CA ALA A 79 -4.51 -1.74 5.81
C ALA A 79 -3.28 -0.83 5.97
N ARG A 80 -2.93 -0.02 4.96
CA ARG A 80 -1.85 0.98 5.05
C ARG A 80 -2.15 2.13 5.99
N ILE A 81 -3.42 2.52 6.15
CA ILE A 81 -3.84 3.57 7.07
C ILE A 81 -3.82 3.06 8.52
N VAL A 82 -4.39 1.89 8.74
CA VAL A 82 -4.55 1.30 10.10
C VAL A 82 -3.23 0.75 10.62
N MET A 83 -2.48 0.05 9.78
CA MET A 83 -1.20 -0.57 10.13
C MET A 83 -0.08 -0.06 9.22
N PRO A 84 0.36 1.22 9.40
CA PRO A 84 1.37 1.81 8.54
C PRO A 84 2.70 1.09 8.69
N TYR A 85 3.26 0.66 7.56
CA TYR A 85 4.61 0.13 7.46
C TYR A 85 5.17 0.38 6.07
N SER A 86 6.48 0.28 5.91
CA SER A 86 7.12 0.29 4.58
C SER A 86 8.33 -0.63 4.58
N TYR A 87 8.58 -1.28 3.44
CA TYR A 87 9.80 -2.08 3.23
C TYR A 87 11.06 -1.21 3.15
N ARG A 88 10.90 0.06 2.80
CA ARG A 88 11.99 1.02 2.71
C ARG A 88 11.77 2.13 3.72
N VAL A 89 12.64 2.21 4.71
CA VAL A 89 12.61 3.28 5.71
C VAL A 89 13.16 4.56 5.11
N ILE A 90 12.40 5.65 5.22
CA ILE A 90 12.76 6.96 4.68
C ILE A 90 13.14 7.88 5.83
N GLY A 91 14.43 7.91 6.15
CA GLY A 91 14.99 8.72 7.24
C GLY A 91 14.80 8.08 8.61
N CYS A 92 13.58 7.95 9.10
CA CYS A 92 13.25 7.23 10.34
C CYS A 92 11.89 6.55 10.22
N GLU A 93 11.64 5.53 11.07
CA GLU A 93 10.42 4.72 11.02
C GLU A 93 9.17 5.56 11.26
N LYS A 94 9.19 6.51 12.18
CA LYS A 94 8.08 7.44 12.45
C LYS A 94 7.67 8.24 11.22
N LYS A 95 8.65 8.76 10.46
CA LYS A 95 8.38 9.48 9.21
C LYS A 95 7.82 8.55 8.14
N THR A 96 8.35 7.34 8.08
CA THR A 96 7.90 6.29 7.16
C THR A 96 6.46 5.86 7.46
N GLU A 97 6.08 5.71 8.73
CA GLU A 97 4.70 5.44 9.14
C GLU A 97 3.74 6.54 8.70
N HIS A 98 4.11 7.80 8.92
CA HIS A 98 3.29 8.95 8.50
C HIS A 98 3.09 8.98 6.98
N GLN A 99 4.16 8.80 6.21
CA GLN A 99 4.08 8.74 4.76
C GLN A 99 3.24 7.54 4.26
N SER A 100 3.36 6.39 4.90
CA SER A 100 2.56 5.21 4.55
C SER A 100 1.06 5.46 4.74
N ARG A 101 0.66 6.14 5.82
CA ARG A 101 -0.73 6.55 6.05
C ARG A 101 -1.22 7.53 5.01
N LEU A 102 -0.41 8.55 4.69
CA LEU A 102 -0.75 9.56 3.70
C LEU A 102 -0.94 8.93 2.31
N VAL A 103 -0.01 8.08 1.89
CA VAL A 103 -0.11 7.35 0.61
C VAL A 103 -1.36 6.46 0.57
N GLY A 104 -1.66 5.75 1.67
CA GLY A 104 -2.89 4.93 1.78
C GLY A 104 -4.16 5.77 1.65
N GLY A 105 -4.20 6.94 2.31
CA GLY A 105 -5.33 7.87 2.24
C GLY A 105 -5.52 8.45 0.84
N VAL A 106 -4.45 8.96 0.22
CA VAL A 106 -4.50 9.50 -1.15
C VAL A 106 -4.93 8.43 -2.15
N ALA A 107 -4.38 7.22 -2.04
CA ALA A 107 -4.75 6.11 -2.92
C ALA A 107 -6.24 5.74 -2.77
N LEU A 108 -6.79 5.77 -1.55
CA LEU A 108 -8.20 5.50 -1.30
C LEU A 108 -9.11 6.57 -1.92
N VAL A 109 -8.74 7.86 -1.78
CA VAL A 109 -9.49 8.97 -2.39
C VAL A 109 -9.47 8.86 -3.92
N LEU A 110 -8.31 8.60 -4.52
CA LEU A 110 -8.18 8.42 -5.96
C LEU A 110 -9.01 7.23 -6.46
N LEU A 111 -8.97 6.12 -5.75
CA LEU A 111 -9.78 4.94 -6.09
C LEU A 111 -11.28 5.27 -6.02
N GLY A 112 -11.72 5.98 -4.97
CA GLY A 112 -13.09 6.44 -4.84
C GLY A 112 -13.52 7.37 -5.97
N ALA A 113 -12.66 8.33 -6.36
CA ALA A 113 -12.92 9.24 -7.48
C ALA A 113 -13.06 8.50 -8.82
N VAL A 114 -12.18 7.51 -9.08
CA VAL A 114 -12.25 6.66 -10.28
C VAL A 114 -13.55 5.85 -10.30
N LEU A 115 -13.93 5.25 -9.18
CA LEU A 115 -15.17 4.47 -9.09
C LEU A 115 -16.41 5.37 -9.29
N LEU A 116 -16.41 6.56 -8.70
CA LEU A 116 -17.47 7.54 -8.90
C LEU A 116 -17.57 7.96 -10.37
N PHE A 117 -16.43 8.24 -11.00
CA PHE A 117 -16.37 8.58 -12.43
C PHE A 117 -16.95 7.46 -13.31
N ILE A 118 -16.54 6.20 -13.06
CA ILE A 118 -17.10 5.06 -13.78
C ILE A 118 -18.61 4.91 -13.55
N TYR A 119 -19.08 5.15 -12.32
CA TYR A 119 -20.50 5.09 -11.99
C TYR A 119 -21.32 6.19 -12.67
N THR A 120 -20.75 7.38 -12.89
CA THR A 120 -21.42 8.49 -13.56
C THR A 120 -21.44 8.38 -15.09
N LEU A 121 -20.58 7.52 -15.66
CA LEU A 121 -20.61 7.23 -17.09
C LEU A 121 -21.77 6.30 -17.40
N ASP A 122 -22.66 6.70 -18.31
CA ASP A 122 -23.70 5.81 -18.81
C ASP A 122 -23.06 4.63 -19.56
N ALA A 123 -23.67 3.46 -19.50
CA ALA A 123 -23.14 2.24 -20.13
C ALA A 123 -22.88 2.40 -21.65
N LYS A 124 -23.63 3.28 -22.31
CA LYS A 124 -23.44 3.65 -23.73
C LYS A 124 -22.14 4.42 -23.97
N ASP A 125 -21.75 5.31 -23.06
CA ASP A 125 -20.52 6.10 -23.16
C ASP A 125 -19.29 5.22 -22.96
N ILE A 126 -19.36 4.24 -22.06
CA ILE A 126 -18.28 3.27 -21.82
C ILE A 126 -18.04 2.43 -23.08
N HIS A 127 -19.09 1.95 -23.76
CA HIS A 127 -18.96 1.21 -25.02
C HIS A 127 -18.36 2.07 -26.13
N GLY A 128 -18.73 3.34 -26.19
CA GLY A 128 -18.17 4.30 -27.15
C GLY A 128 -16.66 4.52 -26.95
N ILE A 129 -16.23 4.74 -25.71
CA ILE A 129 -14.82 4.94 -25.36
C ILE A 129 -14.01 3.66 -25.60
N LEU A 130 -14.53 2.49 -25.20
CA LEU A 130 -13.85 1.22 -25.42
C LEU A 130 -13.65 0.91 -26.89
N SER A 131 -14.65 1.16 -27.73
CA SER A 131 -14.56 0.96 -29.18
C SER A 131 -13.53 1.87 -29.84
N LEU A 132 -13.41 3.13 -29.38
CA LEU A 132 -12.37 4.06 -29.82
C LEU A 132 -10.96 3.61 -29.44
N VAL A 133 -10.77 3.13 -28.22
CA VAL A 133 -9.46 2.65 -27.73
C VAL A 133 -9.04 1.37 -28.44
N VAL A 134 -9.95 0.40 -28.56
CA VAL A 134 -9.67 -0.88 -29.24
C VAL A 134 -9.47 -0.67 -30.74
N GLY A 135 -10.22 0.24 -31.36
CA GLY A 135 -10.05 0.60 -32.78
C GLY A 135 -8.71 1.28 -33.09
N ARG A 136 -8.09 1.96 -32.09
CA ARG A 136 -6.77 2.58 -32.22
C ARG A 136 -5.61 1.60 -32.07
N ILE A 137 -5.79 0.54 -31.30
CA ILE A 137 -4.75 -0.49 -31.09
C ILE A 137 -4.66 -1.46 -32.29
N ARG A 138 -5.70 -1.50 -33.13
CA ARG A 138 -5.80 -2.43 -34.28
C ARG A 138 -5.32 -1.83 -35.61
N LYS A 139 -4.86 -0.58 -35.61
CA LYS A 139 -4.17 0.09 -36.71
C LYS A 139 -2.67 0.20 -36.42
#